data_9522330c20a8dee78691e83d453e304f
#
_entry.id   9522330c20a8dee78691e83d453e304f
#
_cell.length_a   1.000
_cell.length_b   1.000
_cell.length_c   1.000
_cell.angle_alpha   90.00
_cell.angle_beta   90.00
_cell.angle_gamma   90.00
#
_symmetry.space_group_name_H-M   'P 1'
#
loop_
_entity.id
_entity.type
_entity.pdbx_description
1 polymer ?
#
loop_
_entity_poly.entity_id
_entity_poly.type
_entity_poly.pdbx_seq_one_letter_code
_entity_poly.pdbx_strand_id
1 'polypeptide(L)'
;MAGHSKWANIKRQKAVVDAKKGKIFAKLSREIIVSAREGGADPAGNFQLRTAIDKAKAAGVPNDNIDRAIAKGAGTWDGDGSAYEAIRYEGYGPGGVAVLIEALTDNRNRTAADLRSAFSKNGGNLGETGCVSWMFDQKGVVVLAGQLDEETLLDAALEGGADTYEFIEVDEDTPGAELYCEPSELEALSDAMKAQNFDVRDVELRWMPSNTIDVSDADQAKSLLKMMDALEDLDDVQAVNANFDMADEVMAEVM
;
A
#
# COMPACT_ATOMS: atom_id res chain seq x y z
N MET A 1 6.68 12.57 -11.56
CA MET A 1 6.08 11.51 -10.70
C MET A 1 5.98 10.24 -11.51
N ALA A 2 6.38 9.12 -10.96
CA ALA A 2 6.15 7.82 -11.60
C ALA A 2 4.63 7.55 -11.64
N GLY A 3 4.11 6.95 -12.72
CA GLY A 3 2.68 6.69 -12.90
C GLY A 3 2.06 5.83 -11.80
N HIS A 4 2.87 5.00 -11.14
CA HIS A 4 2.46 4.24 -9.96
C HIS A 4 2.09 5.14 -8.77
N SER A 5 2.85 6.20 -8.48
CA SER A 5 2.51 7.17 -7.43
C SER A 5 1.21 7.92 -7.77
N LYS A 6 1.02 8.27 -9.06
CA LYS A 6 -0.25 8.81 -9.56
C LYS A 6 -1.41 7.83 -9.37
N TRP A 7 -1.24 6.57 -9.73
CA TRP A 7 -2.26 5.54 -9.53
C TRP A 7 -2.64 5.38 -8.06
N ALA A 8 -1.65 5.32 -7.15
CA ALA A 8 -1.89 5.25 -5.72
C ALA A 8 -2.70 6.45 -5.21
N ASN A 9 -2.42 7.67 -5.70
CA ASN A 9 -3.16 8.87 -5.34
C ASN A 9 -4.60 8.85 -5.87
N ILE A 10 -4.81 8.49 -7.13
CA ILE A 10 -6.14 8.32 -7.74
C ILE A 10 -6.95 7.27 -6.98
N LYS A 11 -6.31 6.19 -6.55
CA LYS A 11 -6.95 5.14 -5.79
C LYS A 11 -7.40 5.61 -4.41
N ARG A 12 -6.60 6.43 -3.72
CA ARG A 12 -7.02 7.04 -2.45
C ARG A 12 -8.30 7.87 -2.65
N GLN A 13 -8.40 8.63 -3.75
CA GLN A 13 -9.58 9.40 -4.10
C GLN A 13 -10.79 8.50 -4.40
N LYS A 14 -10.62 7.37 -5.11
CA LYS A 14 -11.70 6.41 -5.40
C LYS A 14 -12.15 5.56 -4.21
N ALA A 15 -11.32 5.37 -3.19
CA ALA A 15 -11.64 4.54 -2.01
C ALA A 15 -12.78 5.10 -1.13
N VAL A 16 -13.22 6.32 -1.38
CA VAL A 16 -14.30 7.01 -0.64
C VAL A 16 -15.71 6.45 -0.94
N VAL A 17 -15.89 5.52 -1.89
CA VAL A 17 -17.21 5.01 -2.28
C VAL A 17 -17.61 3.78 -1.45
N ASP A 18 -18.76 3.86 -0.81
CA ASP A 18 -19.35 2.98 0.22
C ASP A 18 -19.42 1.46 -0.04
N ALA A 19 -19.23 0.97 -1.25
CA ALA A 19 -19.44 -0.45 -1.60
C ALA A 19 -18.29 -1.39 -1.15
N LYS A 20 -17.15 -0.85 -0.68
CA LYS A 20 -15.93 -1.63 -0.38
C LYS A 20 -15.57 -1.70 1.12
N LYS A 21 -16.34 -1.10 2.02
CA LYS A 21 -16.00 -1.05 3.47
C LYS A 21 -15.71 -2.41 4.10
N GLY A 22 -16.49 -3.43 3.78
CA GLY A 22 -16.30 -4.78 4.31
C GLY A 22 -14.96 -5.41 3.89
N LYS A 23 -14.54 -5.20 2.65
CA LYS A 23 -13.25 -5.68 2.14
C LYS A 23 -12.07 -4.95 2.80
N ILE A 24 -12.19 -3.62 2.92
CA ILE A 24 -11.17 -2.80 3.60
C ILE A 24 -11.01 -3.25 5.06
N PHE A 25 -12.10 -3.45 5.79
CA PHE A 25 -12.08 -3.94 7.17
C PHE A 25 -11.42 -5.32 7.27
N ALA A 26 -11.68 -6.23 6.33
CA ALA A 26 -11.06 -7.55 6.30
C ALA A 26 -9.54 -7.45 6.07
N LYS A 27 -9.08 -6.61 5.13
CA LYS A 27 -7.66 -6.38 4.87
C LYS A 27 -6.95 -5.81 6.09
N LEU A 28 -7.48 -4.73 6.67
CA LEU A 28 -6.92 -4.12 7.89
C LEU A 28 -6.90 -5.08 9.08
N SER A 29 -7.93 -5.91 9.24
CA SER A 29 -7.94 -6.94 10.29
C SER A 29 -6.85 -7.98 10.09
N ARG A 30 -6.55 -8.41 8.86
CA ARG A 30 -5.45 -9.34 8.55
C ARG A 30 -4.09 -8.70 8.85
N GLU A 31 -3.90 -7.43 8.47
CA GLU A 31 -2.70 -6.66 8.76
C GLU A 31 -2.44 -6.61 10.27
N ILE A 32 -3.46 -6.30 11.08
CA ILE A 32 -3.37 -6.32 12.55
C ILE A 32 -2.99 -7.71 13.08
N ILE A 33 -3.63 -8.79 12.58
CA ILE A 33 -3.34 -10.17 13.00
C ILE A 33 -1.88 -10.52 12.75
N VAL A 34 -1.36 -10.20 11.56
CA VAL A 34 0.02 -10.54 11.19
C VAL A 34 1.00 -9.67 11.98
N SER A 35 0.78 -8.37 12.08
CA SER A 35 1.64 -7.47 12.86
C SER A 35 1.72 -7.87 14.35
N ALA A 36 0.58 -8.25 14.95
CA ALA A 36 0.54 -8.73 16.33
C ALA A 36 1.27 -10.07 16.52
N ARG A 37 1.25 -10.95 15.51
CA ARG A 37 1.94 -12.24 15.54
C ARG A 37 3.45 -12.09 15.45
N GLU A 38 3.91 -11.22 14.53
CA GLU A 38 5.34 -11.06 14.23
C GLU A 38 6.07 -10.21 15.26
N GLY A 39 5.46 -9.11 15.69
CA GLY A 39 6.09 -8.12 16.56
C GLY A 39 5.55 -8.10 18.00
N GLY A 40 4.58 -8.97 18.34
CA GLY A 40 3.92 -8.99 19.66
C GLY A 40 2.65 -8.14 19.71
N ALA A 41 1.78 -8.44 20.70
CA ALA A 41 0.45 -7.87 20.82
C ALA A 41 0.41 -6.49 21.53
N ASP A 42 1.53 -5.99 22.01
CA ASP A 42 1.62 -4.68 22.66
C ASP A 42 1.95 -3.59 21.62
N PRO A 43 1.01 -2.68 21.29
CA PRO A 43 1.26 -1.61 20.34
C PRO A 43 2.37 -0.64 20.77
N ALA A 44 2.68 -0.54 22.08
CA ALA A 44 3.75 0.32 22.56
C ALA A 44 5.14 -0.18 22.14
N GLY A 45 5.30 -1.49 21.98
CA GLY A 45 6.55 -2.13 21.56
C GLY A 45 6.54 -2.60 20.11
N ASN A 46 5.45 -2.37 19.35
CA ASN A 46 5.28 -2.88 18.00
C ASN A 46 4.76 -1.77 17.08
N PHE A 47 5.69 -1.10 16.38
CA PHE A 47 5.36 0.01 15.48
C PHE A 47 4.41 -0.41 14.35
N GLN A 48 4.63 -1.56 13.73
CA GLN A 48 3.77 -2.07 12.64
C GLN A 48 2.34 -2.30 13.13
N LEU A 49 2.18 -2.88 14.33
CA LEU A 49 0.86 -3.06 14.95
C LEU A 49 0.19 -1.72 15.26
N ARG A 50 0.94 -0.76 15.80
CA ARG A 50 0.44 0.59 16.09
C ARG A 50 -0.06 1.27 14.82
N THR A 51 0.72 1.23 13.75
CA THR A 51 0.35 1.79 12.44
C THR A 51 -0.88 1.11 11.85
N ALA A 52 -0.95 -0.23 11.89
CA ALA A 52 -2.12 -0.98 11.42
C ALA A 52 -3.40 -0.65 12.21
N ILE A 53 -3.28 -0.44 13.54
CA ILE A 53 -4.40 -0.01 14.40
C ILE A 53 -4.86 1.40 14.02
N ASP A 54 -3.94 2.33 13.79
CA ASP A 54 -4.26 3.71 13.43
C ASP A 54 -4.96 3.77 12.07
N LYS A 55 -4.48 3.02 11.08
CA LYS A 55 -5.16 2.85 9.78
C LYS A 55 -6.57 2.27 9.93
N ALA A 56 -6.72 1.24 10.76
CA ALA A 56 -8.03 0.61 10.99
C ALA A 56 -9.02 1.59 11.65
N LYS A 57 -8.56 2.38 12.63
CA LYS A 57 -9.37 3.42 13.29
C LYS A 57 -9.75 4.52 12.31
N ALA A 58 -8.81 5.00 11.49
CA ALA A 58 -9.06 6.00 10.46
C ALA A 58 -10.09 5.52 9.42
N ALA A 59 -10.07 4.24 9.06
CA ALA A 59 -11.06 3.61 8.19
C ALA A 59 -12.42 3.34 8.88
N GLY A 60 -12.54 3.57 10.19
CA GLY A 60 -13.76 3.36 10.96
C GLY A 60 -14.02 1.91 11.36
N VAL A 61 -12.99 1.07 11.45
CA VAL A 61 -13.12 -0.30 11.99
C VAL A 61 -13.49 -0.22 13.47
N PRO A 62 -14.55 -0.92 13.92
CA PRO A 62 -14.94 -0.95 15.33
C PRO A 62 -13.83 -1.47 16.25
N ASN A 63 -13.65 -0.84 17.41
CA ASN A 63 -12.61 -1.22 18.38
C ASN A 63 -12.67 -2.70 18.76
N ASP A 64 -13.88 -3.27 18.96
CA ASP A 64 -14.04 -4.70 19.27
C ASP A 64 -13.45 -5.61 18.17
N ASN A 65 -13.48 -5.18 16.90
CA ASN A 65 -12.88 -5.94 15.80
C ASN A 65 -11.35 -5.82 15.81
N ILE A 66 -10.83 -4.63 16.15
CA ILE A 66 -9.39 -4.40 16.33
C ILE A 66 -8.86 -5.28 17.47
N ASP A 67 -9.49 -5.24 18.65
CA ASP A 67 -9.09 -6.03 19.83
C ASP A 67 -9.13 -7.53 19.52
N ARG A 68 -10.16 -7.98 18.80
CA ARG A 68 -10.28 -9.37 18.36
C ARG A 68 -9.17 -9.77 17.38
N ALA A 69 -8.78 -8.88 16.47
CA ALA A 69 -7.69 -9.12 15.53
C ALA A 69 -6.35 -9.23 16.26
N ILE A 70 -6.08 -8.35 17.23
CA ILE A 70 -4.89 -8.41 18.09
C ILE A 70 -4.85 -9.74 18.86
N ALA A 71 -5.95 -10.13 19.52
CA ALA A 71 -6.04 -11.37 20.26
C ALA A 71 -5.82 -12.61 19.40
N LYS A 72 -6.31 -12.61 18.14
CA LYS A 72 -6.03 -13.67 17.17
C LYS A 72 -4.55 -13.74 16.80
N GLY A 73 -3.91 -12.59 16.55
CA GLY A 73 -2.49 -12.51 16.25
C GLY A 73 -1.63 -13.01 17.42
N ALA A 74 -2.01 -12.66 18.64
CA ALA A 74 -1.37 -13.10 19.88
C ALA A 74 -1.58 -14.59 20.23
N GLY A 75 -2.47 -15.30 19.52
CA GLY A 75 -2.82 -16.68 19.81
C GLY A 75 -3.65 -16.88 21.09
N THR A 76 -4.26 -15.82 21.62
CA THR A 76 -5.08 -15.84 22.85
C THR A 76 -6.58 -15.98 22.57
N TRP A 77 -6.96 -16.02 21.30
CA TRP A 77 -8.36 -16.20 20.87
C TRP A 77 -8.70 -17.68 20.71
N ASP A 78 -9.72 -18.16 21.44
CA ASP A 78 -10.27 -19.51 21.30
C ASP A 78 -11.05 -19.64 19.98
N GLY A 79 -10.39 -19.97 18.90
CA GLY A 79 -10.98 -20.16 17.57
C GLY A 79 -9.95 -20.66 16.58
N ASP A 80 -10.43 -21.10 15.42
CA ASP A 80 -9.59 -21.56 14.32
C ASP A 80 -8.64 -20.44 13.90
N GLY A 81 -7.45 -20.45 14.48
CA GLY A 81 -6.38 -19.52 14.15
C GLY A 81 -5.81 -19.87 12.79
N SER A 82 -6.56 -19.58 11.71
CA SER A 82 -6.02 -19.66 10.35
C SER A 82 -4.70 -18.87 10.34
N ALA A 83 -3.61 -19.60 10.10
CA ALA A 83 -2.28 -19.04 10.10
C ALA A 83 -2.09 -18.22 8.83
N TYR A 84 -2.49 -16.93 8.86
CA TYR A 84 -2.14 -16.02 7.77
C TYR A 84 -0.62 -15.94 7.65
N GLU A 85 -0.13 -15.99 6.42
CA GLU A 85 1.26 -15.80 6.07
C GLU A 85 1.39 -14.66 5.06
N ALA A 86 2.46 -13.89 5.18
CA ALA A 86 2.81 -12.87 4.22
C ALA A 86 3.55 -13.52 3.04
N ILE A 87 3.06 -13.29 1.83
CA ILE A 87 3.65 -13.84 0.60
C ILE A 87 3.72 -12.73 -0.43
N ARG A 88 4.84 -12.67 -1.15
CA ARG A 88 4.97 -11.83 -2.34
C ARG A 88 4.78 -12.67 -3.59
N TYR A 89 4.00 -12.14 -4.52
CA TYR A 89 3.79 -12.69 -5.85
C TYR A 89 4.31 -11.69 -6.88
N GLU A 90 4.75 -12.20 -7.99
CA GLU A 90 5.42 -11.43 -9.02
C GLU A 90 4.85 -11.77 -10.40
N GLY A 91 4.81 -10.80 -11.29
CA GLY A 91 4.31 -11.02 -12.64
C GLY A 91 4.55 -9.86 -13.57
N TYR A 92 4.05 -10.01 -14.77
CA TYR A 92 4.12 -8.98 -15.80
C TYR A 92 2.72 -8.65 -16.31
N GLY A 93 2.42 -7.36 -16.37
CA GLY A 93 1.22 -6.81 -16.97
C GLY A 93 1.38 -6.50 -18.46
N PRO A 94 0.31 -5.99 -19.09
CA PRO A 94 0.37 -5.47 -20.45
C PRO A 94 1.55 -4.52 -20.64
N GLY A 95 2.26 -4.65 -21.76
CA GLY A 95 3.44 -3.85 -22.06
C GLY A 95 4.73 -4.26 -21.35
N GLY A 96 4.73 -5.41 -20.68
CA GLY A 96 5.88 -5.87 -19.92
C GLY A 96 6.09 -5.14 -18.60
N VAL A 97 5.06 -4.42 -18.13
CA VAL A 97 5.08 -3.76 -16.82
C VAL A 97 5.28 -4.78 -15.72
N ALA A 98 6.33 -4.60 -14.92
CA ALA A 98 6.60 -5.44 -13.75
C ALA A 98 5.57 -5.16 -12.65
N VAL A 99 5.03 -6.22 -12.04
CA VAL A 99 4.02 -6.13 -10.98
C VAL A 99 4.47 -6.96 -9.79
N LEU A 100 4.60 -6.31 -8.63
CA LEU A 100 4.92 -6.92 -7.34
C LEU A 100 3.69 -6.83 -6.43
N ILE A 101 3.24 -7.98 -5.91
CA ILE A 101 2.01 -8.10 -5.13
C ILE A 101 2.35 -8.58 -3.73
N GLU A 102 1.85 -7.90 -2.73
CA GLU A 102 1.89 -8.32 -1.34
C GLU A 102 0.55 -8.92 -0.95
N ALA A 103 0.57 -10.11 -0.41
CA ALA A 103 -0.63 -10.83 0.02
C ALA A 103 -0.50 -11.38 1.44
N LEU A 104 -1.61 -11.34 2.18
CA LEU A 104 -1.79 -12.02 3.47
C LEU A 104 -2.84 -13.10 3.31
N THR A 105 -2.43 -14.35 3.34
CA THR A 105 -3.32 -15.48 3.03
C THR A 105 -3.17 -16.63 4.02
N ASP A 106 -4.25 -17.32 4.24
CA ASP A 106 -4.32 -18.62 4.92
C ASP A 106 -4.30 -19.80 3.92
N ASN A 107 -4.31 -19.51 2.58
CA ASN A 107 -4.33 -20.53 1.55
C ASN A 107 -3.60 -20.07 0.27
N ARG A 108 -2.30 -20.38 0.18
CA ARG A 108 -1.42 -20.05 -0.97
C ARG A 108 -1.97 -20.50 -2.31
N ASN A 109 -2.58 -21.70 -2.36
CA ASN A 109 -3.07 -22.27 -3.61
C ASN A 109 -4.27 -21.49 -4.15
N ARG A 110 -5.20 -21.10 -3.28
CA ARG A 110 -6.33 -20.24 -3.62
C ARG A 110 -5.83 -18.92 -4.17
N THR A 111 -4.98 -18.21 -3.41
CA THR A 111 -4.43 -16.90 -3.80
C THR A 111 -3.70 -16.97 -5.13
N ALA A 112 -2.83 -17.97 -5.33
CA ALA A 112 -2.11 -18.13 -6.60
C ALA A 112 -3.05 -18.42 -7.79
N ALA A 113 -4.15 -19.15 -7.58
CA ALA A 113 -5.14 -19.41 -8.62
C ALA A 113 -5.92 -18.14 -8.99
N ASP A 114 -6.33 -17.36 -7.99
CA ASP A 114 -7.05 -16.10 -8.17
C ASP A 114 -6.17 -15.06 -8.89
N LEU A 115 -4.92 -14.90 -8.46
CA LEU A 115 -3.94 -14.04 -9.11
C LEU A 115 -3.70 -14.45 -10.57
N ARG A 116 -3.46 -15.74 -10.83
CA ARG A 116 -3.27 -16.23 -12.21
C ARG A 116 -4.48 -15.93 -13.10
N SER A 117 -5.69 -16.07 -12.54
CA SER A 117 -6.92 -15.72 -13.26
C SER A 117 -7.01 -14.22 -13.54
N ALA A 118 -6.68 -13.36 -12.58
CA ALA A 118 -6.72 -11.91 -12.73
C ALA A 118 -5.69 -11.43 -13.79
N PHE A 119 -4.46 -11.93 -13.74
CA PHE A 119 -3.44 -11.64 -14.75
C PHE A 119 -3.89 -12.07 -16.15
N SER A 120 -4.25 -13.34 -16.30
CA SER A 120 -4.57 -13.92 -17.63
C SER A 120 -5.77 -13.27 -18.29
N LYS A 121 -6.80 -12.88 -17.53
CA LYS A 121 -7.99 -12.21 -18.07
C LYS A 121 -7.71 -10.79 -18.58
N ASN A 122 -6.64 -10.17 -18.12
CA ASN A 122 -6.31 -8.79 -18.44
C ASN A 122 -4.99 -8.66 -19.23
N GLY A 123 -4.54 -9.73 -19.88
CA GLY A 123 -3.38 -9.68 -20.79
C GLY A 123 -2.01 -9.72 -20.11
N GLY A 124 -1.98 -10.06 -18.81
CA GLY A 124 -0.76 -10.24 -18.06
C GLY A 124 -0.42 -11.71 -17.79
N ASN A 125 0.65 -11.95 -17.06
CA ASN A 125 1.12 -13.28 -16.67
C ASN A 125 1.70 -13.28 -15.27
N LEU A 126 1.23 -14.20 -14.42
CA LEU A 126 1.85 -14.46 -13.12
C LEU A 126 3.19 -15.16 -13.35
N GLY A 127 4.26 -14.60 -12.82
CA GLY A 127 5.62 -15.10 -12.95
C GLY A 127 6.07 -16.00 -11.81
N GLU A 128 7.36 -16.36 -11.84
CA GLU A 128 8.02 -17.07 -10.76
C GLU A 128 8.60 -16.07 -9.74
N THR A 129 8.80 -16.52 -8.52
CA THR A 129 9.43 -15.70 -7.45
C THR A 129 10.82 -15.23 -7.88
N GLY A 130 11.10 -13.95 -7.73
CA GLY A 130 12.39 -13.34 -8.12
C GLY A 130 12.42 -12.78 -9.54
N CYS A 131 11.31 -12.88 -10.32
CA CYS A 131 11.33 -12.39 -11.69
C CYS A 131 11.27 -10.86 -11.82
N VAL A 132 10.67 -10.14 -10.84
CA VAL A 132 10.56 -8.67 -10.86
C VAL A 132 10.98 -7.98 -9.56
N SER A 133 11.08 -8.68 -8.42
CA SER A 133 11.33 -8.07 -7.11
C SER A 133 12.64 -7.26 -7.06
N TRP A 134 13.64 -7.61 -7.85
CA TRP A 134 14.89 -6.87 -7.99
C TRP A 134 14.74 -5.48 -8.64
N MET A 135 13.59 -5.20 -9.26
CA MET A 135 13.26 -3.90 -9.85
C MET A 135 12.64 -2.93 -8.85
N PHE A 136 12.42 -3.35 -7.61
CA PHE A 136 11.75 -2.56 -6.59
C PHE A 136 12.61 -2.46 -5.33
N ASP A 137 12.67 -1.25 -4.77
CA ASP A 137 13.28 -0.97 -3.48
C ASP A 137 12.19 -0.67 -2.46
N GLN A 138 12.29 -1.25 -1.26
CA GLN A 138 11.36 -0.95 -0.19
C GLN A 138 11.73 0.38 0.47
N LYS A 139 10.78 1.30 0.59
CA LYS A 139 10.94 2.60 1.26
C LYS A 139 9.88 2.79 2.33
N GLY A 140 10.24 3.52 3.37
CA GLY A 140 9.29 4.10 4.30
C GLY A 140 8.63 5.32 3.67
N VAL A 141 7.31 5.43 3.79
CA VAL A 141 6.53 6.56 3.25
C VAL A 141 5.66 7.15 4.35
N VAL A 142 5.80 8.46 4.57
CA VAL A 142 4.95 9.24 5.46
C VAL A 142 4.15 10.22 4.62
N VAL A 143 2.82 10.16 4.70
CA VAL A 143 1.89 11.03 3.98
C VAL A 143 1.42 12.14 4.91
N LEU A 144 1.69 13.37 4.52
CA LEU A 144 1.24 14.58 5.22
C LEU A 144 0.10 15.23 4.44
N ALA A 145 -0.91 15.74 5.15
CA ALA A 145 -2.00 16.48 4.56
C ALA A 145 -2.01 17.94 4.99
N GLY A 146 -2.50 18.81 4.12
CA GLY A 146 -2.68 20.25 4.36
C GLY A 146 -1.83 21.11 3.45
N GLN A 147 -2.05 22.42 3.57
CA GLN A 147 -1.23 23.41 2.88
C GLN A 147 0.13 23.47 3.57
N LEU A 148 1.15 22.94 2.91
CA LEU A 148 2.51 22.86 3.46
C LEU A 148 3.39 23.98 2.87
N ASP A 149 4.12 24.66 3.73
CA ASP A 149 5.17 25.59 3.33
C ASP A 149 6.43 24.79 3.00
N GLU A 150 7.00 25.03 1.81
CA GLU A 150 8.10 24.22 1.30
C GLU A 150 9.37 24.30 2.15
N GLU A 151 9.71 25.49 2.66
CA GLU A 151 10.90 25.71 3.51
C GLU A 151 10.73 24.98 4.85
N THR A 152 9.56 25.13 5.47
CA THR A 152 9.23 24.44 6.73
C THR A 152 9.22 22.91 6.55
N LEU A 153 8.67 22.42 5.43
CA LEU A 153 8.62 20.99 5.13
C LEU A 153 10.03 20.43 4.90
N LEU A 154 10.88 21.16 4.15
CA LEU A 154 12.25 20.74 3.86
C LEU A 154 13.07 20.61 5.16
N ASP A 155 13.00 21.61 6.03
CA ASP A 155 13.71 21.60 7.31
C ASP A 155 13.25 20.42 8.17
N ALA A 156 11.93 20.23 8.28
CA ALA A 156 11.35 19.12 9.04
C ALA A 156 11.71 17.74 8.46
N ALA A 157 11.69 17.60 7.14
CA ALA A 157 12.04 16.36 6.45
C ALA A 157 13.50 15.98 6.69
N LEU A 158 14.42 16.96 6.59
CA LEU A 158 15.85 16.76 6.86
C LEU A 158 16.10 16.38 8.33
N GLU A 159 15.48 17.08 9.28
CA GLU A 159 15.59 16.75 10.71
C GLU A 159 15.00 15.38 11.03
N GLY A 160 13.91 14.99 10.35
CA GLY A 160 13.24 13.70 10.53
C GLY A 160 13.93 12.51 9.85
N GLY A 161 14.96 12.77 9.02
CA GLY A 161 15.71 11.72 8.31
C GLY A 161 15.05 11.25 7.02
N ALA A 162 14.25 12.09 6.36
CA ALA A 162 13.74 11.79 5.02
C ALA A 162 14.85 11.91 3.95
N ASP A 163 14.87 10.97 3.01
CA ASP A 163 15.77 10.99 1.85
C ASP A 163 15.30 12.01 0.80
N THR A 164 13.98 12.09 0.61
CA THR A 164 13.35 12.98 -0.36
C THR A 164 11.87 13.19 -0.02
N TYR A 165 11.23 14.15 -0.68
CA TYR A 165 9.78 14.37 -0.59
C TYR A 165 9.19 14.78 -1.93
N GLU A 166 7.88 14.58 -2.07
CA GLU A 166 7.10 15.03 -3.24
C GLU A 166 5.80 15.67 -2.77
N PHE A 167 5.41 16.80 -3.36
CA PHE A 167 4.08 17.36 -3.17
C PHE A 167 3.05 16.53 -3.94
N ILE A 168 1.93 16.24 -3.28
CA ILE A 168 0.84 15.43 -3.82
C ILE A 168 -0.52 16.05 -3.51
N GLU A 169 -1.55 15.56 -4.17
CA GLU A 169 -2.94 15.70 -3.74
C GLU A 169 -3.34 14.44 -2.95
N VAL A 170 -3.61 14.60 -1.65
CA VAL A 170 -3.95 13.47 -0.75
C VAL A 170 -5.36 12.95 -1.05
N ASP A 171 -6.29 13.89 -1.29
CA ASP A 171 -7.65 13.66 -1.78
C ASP A 171 -8.07 14.83 -2.70
N GLU A 172 -9.34 14.81 -3.24
CA GLU A 172 -9.81 15.73 -4.28
C GLU A 172 -9.55 17.23 -3.99
N ASP A 173 -9.52 17.63 -2.71
CA ASP A 173 -9.40 19.03 -2.30
C ASP A 173 -8.25 19.26 -1.28
N THR A 174 -7.49 18.23 -0.95
CA THR A 174 -6.50 18.31 0.11
C THR A 174 -5.08 18.16 -0.45
N PRO A 175 -4.31 19.26 -0.56
CA PRO A 175 -2.90 19.18 -0.89
C PRO A 175 -2.12 18.48 0.24
N GLY A 176 -0.93 18.01 -0.07
CA GLY A 176 -0.05 17.39 0.92
C GLY A 176 1.31 17.05 0.36
N ALA A 177 2.03 16.19 1.07
CA ALA A 177 3.32 15.67 0.63
C ALA A 177 3.52 14.22 1.05
N GLU A 178 4.27 13.48 0.27
CA GLU A 178 4.86 12.20 0.64
C GLU A 178 6.34 12.40 0.96
N LEU A 179 6.78 11.92 2.12
CA LEU A 179 8.17 11.88 2.52
C LEU A 179 8.66 10.44 2.45
N TYR A 180 9.86 10.25 1.91
CA TYR A 180 10.44 8.93 1.70
C TYR A 180 11.70 8.78 2.54
N CYS A 181 11.88 7.60 3.15
CA CYS A 181 13.05 7.26 3.96
C CYS A 181 13.43 5.79 3.81
N GLU A 182 14.57 5.40 4.38
CA GLU A 182 14.88 3.98 4.54
C GLU A 182 13.85 3.32 5.47
N PRO A 183 13.50 2.02 5.25
CA PRO A 183 12.51 1.32 6.05
C PRO A 183 12.77 1.35 7.56
N SER A 184 14.03 1.35 7.99
CA SER A 184 14.44 1.43 9.39
C SER A 184 14.18 2.78 10.05
N GLU A 185 14.07 3.86 9.27
CA GLU A 185 13.88 5.22 9.75
C GLU A 185 12.41 5.67 9.77
N LEU A 186 11.49 4.82 9.30
CA LEU A 186 10.07 5.16 9.13
C LEU A 186 9.41 5.59 10.44
N GLU A 187 9.68 4.89 11.55
CA GLU A 187 9.13 5.24 12.87
C GLU A 187 9.64 6.61 13.33
N ALA A 188 10.96 6.83 13.22
CA ALA A 188 11.58 8.09 13.62
C ALA A 188 11.05 9.27 12.79
N LEU A 189 10.93 9.11 11.48
CA LEU A 189 10.37 10.14 10.59
C LEU A 189 8.91 10.44 10.93
N SER A 190 8.07 9.41 11.12
CA SER A 190 6.67 9.58 11.50
C SER A 190 6.52 10.34 12.82
N ASP A 191 7.32 9.98 13.83
CA ASP A 191 7.28 10.64 15.13
C ASP A 191 7.79 12.08 15.08
N ALA A 192 8.82 12.35 14.27
CA ALA A 192 9.33 13.70 14.05
C ALA A 192 8.26 14.60 13.40
N MET A 193 7.55 14.12 12.39
CA MET A 193 6.47 14.87 11.74
C MET A 193 5.32 15.16 12.71
N LYS A 194 4.91 14.19 13.50
CA LYS A 194 3.88 14.37 14.55
C LYS A 194 4.31 15.36 15.62
N ALA A 195 5.57 15.31 16.06
CA ALA A 195 6.10 16.22 17.07
C ALA A 195 6.13 17.68 16.61
N GLN A 196 6.29 17.90 15.30
CA GLN A 196 6.23 19.22 14.67
C GLN A 196 4.81 19.65 14.28
N ASN A 197 3.77 18.87 14.70
CA ASN A 197 2.35 19.12 14.46
C ASN A 197 1.92 19.05 12.98
N PHE A 198 2.62 18.30 12.14
CA PHE A 198 2.11 17.97 10.82
C PHE A 198 0.93 16.99 10.91
N ASP A 199 -0.03 17.12 10.01
CA ASP A 199 -1.17 16.19 9.89
C ASP A 199 -0.71 14.91 9.15
N VAL A 200 -0.22 13.93 9.90
CA VAL A 200 0.21 12.63 9.36
C VAL A 200 -1.01 11.76 9.06
N ARG A 201 -1.29 11.56 7.78
CA ARG A 201 -2.47 10.80 7.28
C ARG A 201 -2.21 9.32 7.11
N ASP A 202 -1.03 8.97 6.64
CA ASP A 202 -0.65 7.58 6.42
C ASP A 202 0.84 7.36 6.69
N VAL A 203 1.17 6.14 7.12
CA VAL A 203 2.54 5.70 7.36
C VAL A 203 2.62 4.25 6.88
N GLU A 204 3.49 3.97 5.91
CA GLU A 204 3.57 2.64 5.32
C GLU A 204 4.95 2.29 4.79
N LEU A 205 5.21 1.00 4.64
CA LEU A 205 6.30 0.51 3.81
C LEU A 205 5.76 0.29 2.40
N ARG A 206 6.43 0.86 1.39
CA ARG A 206 6.01 0.77 -0.02
C ARG A 206 7.17 0.30 -0.89
N TRP A 207 6.86 -0.57 -1.85
CA TRP A 207 7.81 -0.98 -2.88
C TRP A 207 7.82 0.03 -4.02
N MET A 208 8.93 0.74 -4.16
CA MET A 208 9.12 1.77 -5.18
C MET A 208 9.94 1.19 -6.33
N PRO A 209 9.52 1.37 -7.59
CA PRO A 209 10.28 0.87 -8.73
C PRO A 209 11.56 1.68 -8.94
N SER A 210 12.69 0.98 -9.13
CA SER A 210 13.98 1.60 -9.45
C SER A 210 14.03 2.13 -10.88
N ASN A 211 13.17 1.61 -11.76
CA ASN A 211 12.98 2.07 -13.15
C ASN A 211 11.52 1.94 -13.56
N THR A 212 11.09 2.79 -14.49
CA THR A 212 9.72 2.80 -15.01
C THR A 212 9.66 2.43 -16.47
N ILE A 213 8.51 1.89 -16.89
CA ILE A 213 8.13 1.65 -18.29
C ILE A 213 7.07 2.67 -18.67
N ASP A 214 7.32 3.43 -19.72
CA ASP A 214 6.34 4.38 -20.26
C ASP A 214 5.20 3.65 -20.98
N VAL A 215 3.96 3.88 -20.53
CA VAL A 215 2.73 3.34 -21.12
C VAL A 215 1.99 4.47 -21.80
N SER A 216 2.21 4.60 -23.12
CA SER A 216 1.66 5.66 -23.97
C SER A 216 0.48 5.22 -24.85
N ASP A 217 0.25 3.91 -25.01
CA ASP A 217 -0.88 3.36 -25.76
C ASP A 217 -2.12 3.25 -24.87
N ALA A 218 -3.24 3.87 -25.28
CA ALA A 218 -4.47 3.96 -24.48
C ALA A 218 -5.13 2.58 -24.24
N ASP A 219 -5.11 1.67 -25.20
CA ASP A 219 -5.70 0.33 -25.02
C ASP A 219 -4.87 -0.51 -24.06
N GLN A 220 -3.55 -0.38 -24.12
CA GLN A 220 -2.61 -1.01 -23.20
C GLN A 220 -2.79 -0.43 -21.78
N ALA A 221 -2.87 0.90 -21.65
CA ALA A 221 -3.12 1.59 -20.39
C ALA A 221 -4.42 1.11 -19.73
N LYS A 222 -5.51 1.06 -20.52
CA LYS A 222 -6.82 0.57 -20.05
C LYS A 222 -6.75 -0.88 -19.56
N SER A 223 -6.06 -1.75 -20.29
CA SER A 223 -5.88 -3.16 -19.91
C SER A 223 -5.05 -3.30 -18.64
N LEU A 224 -3.99 -2.49 -18.51
CA LEU A 224 -3.14 -2.44 -17.31
C LEU A 224 -3.92 -1.98 -16.09
N LEU A 225 -4.62 -0.85 -16.15
CA LEU A 225 -5.40 -0.32 -15.03
C LEU A 225 -6.51 -1.27 -14.61
N LYS A 226 -7.19 -1.92 -15.56
CA LYS A 226 -8.18 -2.95 -15.28
C LYS A 226 -7.57 -4.17 -14.58
N MET A 227 -6.34 -4.55 -14.96
CA MET A 227 -5.62 -5.62 -14.28
C MET A 227 -5.27 -5.23 -12.84
N MET A 228 -4.76 -4.01 -12.65
CA MET A 228 -4.44 -3.48 -11.32
C MET A 228 -5.66 -3.50 -10.40
N ASP A 229 -6.80 -2.98 -10.87
CA ASP A 229 -8.07 -3.02 -10.14
C ASP A 229 -8.47 -4.47 -9.78
N ALA A 230 -8.38 -5.39 -10.75
CA ALA A 230 -8.76 -6.79 -10.53
C ALA A 230 -7.85 -7.52 -9.51
N LEU A 231 -6.55 -7.20 -9.49
CA LEU A 231 -5.61 -7.74 -8.52
C LEU A 231 -5.88 -7.18 -7.12
N GLU A 232 -6.11 -5.89 -7.01
CA GLU A 232 -6.40 -5.21 -5.75
C GLU A 232 -7.75 -5.59 -5.14
N ASP A 233 -8.71 -5.98 -5.98
CA ASP A 233 -10.02 -6.47 -5.53
C ASP A 233 -9.97 -7.87 -4.92
N LEU A 234 -8.85 -8.59 -5.03
CA LEU A 234 -8.69 -9.88 -4.37
C LEU A 234 -8.57 -9.72 -2.86
N ASP A 235 -9.28 -10.55 -2.11
CA ASP A 235 -9.37 -10.43 -0.64
C ASP A 235 -8.02 -10.60 0.05
N ASP A 236 -7.17 -11.49 -0.44
CA ASP A 236 -5.87 -11.79 0.15
C ASP A 236 -4.78 -10.77 -0.22
N VAL A 237 -4.99 -9.95 -1.25
CA VAL A 237 -4.03 -8.93 -1.72
C VAL A 237 -4.10 -7.70 -0.82
N GLN A 238 -2.95 -7.28 -0.30
CA GLN A 238 -2.81 -6.07 0.52
C GLN A 238 -2.38 -4.88 -0.33
N ALA A 239 -1.32 -5.06 -1.14
CA ALA A 239 -0.79 -4.04 -2.02
C ALA A 239 -0.42 -4.60 -3.39
N VAL A 240 -0.56 -3.79 -4.42
CA VAL A 240 -0.09 -4.08 -5.78
C VAL A 240 0.82 -2.93 -6.21
N ASN A 241 2.08 -3.24 -6.47
CA ASN A 241 3.09 -2.28 -6.90
C ASN A 241 3.48 -2.59 -8.35
N ALA A 242 3.65 -1.54 -9.17
CA ALA A 242 3.98 -1.71 -10.58
C ALA A 242 4.96 -0.64 -11.05
N ASN A 243 5.77 -0.96 -12.06
CA ASN A 243 6.83 -0.09 -12.56
C ASN A 243 6.44 0.68 -13.82
N PHE A 244 5.19 1.11 -13.96
CA PHE A 244 4.78 1.91 -15.10
C PHE A 244 4.85 3.41 -14.82
N ASP A 245 5.07 4.18 -15.88
CA ASP A 245 4.78 5.61 -15.93
C ASP A 245 3.75 5.88 -17.03
N MET A 246 2.89 6.88 -16.83
CA MET A 246 1.79 7.20 -17.73
C MET A 246 1.55 8.71 -17.71
N ALA A 247 1.53 9.31 -18.90
CA ALA A 247 1.22 10.73 -19.04
C ALA A 247 -0.21 11.05 -18.59
N ASP A 248 -0.45 12.28 -18.11
CA ASP A 248 -1.76 12.71 -17.61
C ASP A 248 -2.85 12.62 -18.67
N GLU A 249 -2.51 12.90 -19.92
CA GLU A 249 -3.43 12.83 -21.05
C GLU A 249 -3.93 11.39 -21.27
N VAL A 250 -3.02 10.41 -21.22
CA VAL A 250 -3.38 8.99 -21.37
C VAL A 250 -4.20 8.52 -20.17
N MET A 251 -3.83 8.95 -18.97
CA MET A 251 -4.56 8.62 -17.75
C MET A 251 -6.00 9.14 -17.80
N ALA A 252 -6.19 10.41 -18.24
CA ALA A 252 -7.50 11.03 -18.35
C ALA A 252 -8.40 10.37 -19.43
N GLU A 253 -7.79 9.80 -20.49
CA GLU A 253 -8.54 9.11 -21.56
C GLU A 253 -9.09 7.75 -21.10
N VAL A 254 -8.42 7.08 -20.16
CA VAL A 254 -8.73 5.68 -19.78
C VAL A 254 -9.48 5.54 -18.46
N MET A 255 -9.62 6.62 -17.71
CA MET A 255 -10.36 6.70 -16.45
C MET A 255 -11.82 7.05 -16.65
#